data_401a0be14b53a829a64ab4c8b26486e6
#
_entry.id   401a0be14b53a829a64ab4c8b26486e6
#
_cell.length_a   1.000
_cell.length_b   1.000
_cell.length_c   1.000
_cell.angle_alpha   90.00
_cell.angle_beta   90.00
_cell.angle_gamma   90.00
#
_symmetry.space_group_name_H-M   'P 1'
#
loop_
_entity.id
_entity.type
_entity.pdbx_description
1 polymer ?
#
loop_
_entity_poly.entity_id
_entity_poly.type
_entity_poly.pdbx_seq_one_letter_code
_entity_poly.pdbx_strand_id
1 'polypeptide(L)'
;MINKLIEKIQKTHAPIVVGLDPMLNYVPEHIQKRAFAEYGETLEGAAEAIWQFNKGIVDATYDLIPAVKPQIAMYEQFGIPGLQAYKKTVDYCKSKDLVVIGDIKRGDIGSTSAAYAVGHLGHVQVGSKKYAGFDEDFATVNPYLGSDGVKPFIEVCKEENKGLFILVKTSNPSSGEFQDRIMDGRPLYEWVGEKVAEWGADHMGKEYSYIGAVVGATYPEMGKVLRKLMPKTFILVPGYGAQGGKGSDLVHFFNEDGLGAIVNSSRGIIAAYKQEAYAEFGELNYADASRKAVEVMIEDISGALKNR
;
A
#
# COMPACT_ATOMS: atom_id res chain seq x y z
N MET A 1 10.09 -9.06 -7.44
CA MET A 1 8.90 -8.17 -7.46
C MET A 1 9.26 -6.69 -7.61
N ILE A 2 10.28 -6.18 -6.91
CA ILE A 2 10.64 -4.74 -6.99
C ILE A 2 10.93 -4.25 -8.41
N ASN A 3 11.63 -5.03 -9.23
CA ASN A 3 11.87 -4.66 -10.64
C ASN A 3 10.57 -4.51 -11.43
N LYS A 4 9.57 -5.39 -11.20
CA LYS A 4 8.24 -5.27 -11.82
C LYS A 4 7.54 -3.98 -11.41
N LEU A 5 7.60 -3.60 -10.13
CA LEU A 5 7.03 -2.35 -9.66
C LEU A 5 7.69 -1.13 -10.34
N ILE A 6 9.03 -1.12 -10.43
CA ILE A 6 9.78 -0.05 -11.08
C ILE A 6 9.46 0.04 -12.58
N GLU A 7 9.44 -1.08 -13.30
CA GLU A 7 9.07 -1.13 -14.72
C GLU A 7 7.66 -0.57 -14.96
N LYS A 8 6.71 -0.84 -14.06
CA LYS A 8 5.36 -0.29 -14.14
C LYS A 8 5.31 1.21 -13.84
N ILE A 9 6.04 1.69 -12.82
CA ILE A 9 6.16 3.12 -12.54
C ILE A 9 6.72 3.87 -13.76
N GLN A 10 7.77 3.32 -14.38
CA GLN A 10 8.37 3.90 -15.58
C GLN A 10 7.41 3.90 -16.78
N LYS A 11 6.64 2.81 -16.96
CA LYS A 11 5.65 2.69 -18.03
C LYS A 11 4.48 3.67 -17.87
N THR A 12 3.98 3.84 -16.67
CA THR A 12 2.84 4.73 -16.37
C THR A 12 3.26 6.17 -16.11
N HIS A 13 4.57 6.43 -15.92
CA HIS A 13 5.10 7.71 -15.43
C HIS A 13 4.45 8.18 -14.13
N ALA A 14 3.96 7.26 -13.31
CA ALA A 14 3.17 7.51 -12.12
C ALA A 14 3.74 6.77 -10.90
N PRO A 15 4.58 7.40 -10.06
CA PRO A 15 5.09 6.77 -8.83
C PRO A 15 4.04 6.83 -7.72
N ILE A 16 2.83 6.35 -8.00
CA ILE A 16 1.67 6.40 -7.09
C ILE A 16 1.04 5.04 -6.89
N VAL A 17 0.35 4.88 -5.78
CA VAL A 17 -0.46 3.70 -5.48
C VAL A 17 -1.83 4.12 -4.96
N VAL A 18 -2.89 3.52 -5.50
CA VAL A 18 -4.25 3.73 -5.04
C VAL A 18 -4.53 2.85 -3.84
N GLY A 19 -4.79 3.48 -2.69
CA GLY A 19 -5.22 2.77 -1.49
C GLY A 19 -6.68 2.35 -1.62
N LEU A 20 -6.95 1.05 -1.52
CA LEU A 20 -8.30 0.49 -1.49
C LEU A 20 -8.68 0.23 -0.03
N ASP A 21 -9.05 1.31 0.66
CA ASP A 21 -9.44 1.35 2.07
C ASP A 21 -10.97 1.63 2.17
N PRO A 22 -11.84 0.72 1.68
CA PRO A 22 -13.26 0.99 1.53
C PRO A 22 -13.98 1.05 2.90
N MET A 23 -14.78 2.09 3.08
CA MET A 23 -15.77 2.16 4.14
C MET A 23 -17.15 2.14 3.49
N LEU A 24 -18.17 1.56 4.13
CA LEU A 24 -19.52 1.51 3.53
C LEU A 24 -20.08 2.89 3.19
N ASN A 25 -19.77 3.91 4.00
CA ASN A 25 -20.18 5.28 3.71
C ASN A 25 -19.42 5.93 2.52
N TYR A 26 -18.41 5.27 1.95
CA TYR A 26 -17.78 5.67 0.68
C TYR A 26 -18.40 4.96 -0.51
N VAL A 27 -19.11 3.84 -0.27
CA VAL A 27 -19.75 3.09 -1.34
C VAL A 27 -21.02 3.84 -1.78
N PRO A 28 -21.18 4.14 -3.08
CA PRO A 28 -22.39 4.75 -3.63
C PRO A 28 -23.67 4.02 -3.26
N GLU A 29 -24.75 4.77 -2.99
CA GLU A 29 -26.02 4.21 -2.53
C GLU A 29 -26.62 3.19 -3.52
N HIS A 30 -26.50 3.45 -4.81
CA HIS A 30 -26.99 2.54 -5.85
C HIS A 30 -26.27 1.17 -5.84
N ILE A 31 -24.98 1.13 -5.48
CA ILE A 31 -24.20 -0.11 -5.30
C ILE A 31 -24.67 -0.84 -4.06
N GLN A 32 -24.82 -0.13 -2.93
CA GLN A 32 -25.30 -0.72 -1.69
C GLN A 32 -26.71 -1.30 -1.86
N LYS A 33 -27.64 -0.55 -2.46
CA LYS A 33 -29.02 -1.02 -2.72
C LYS A 33 -29.03 -2.29 -3.57
N ARG A 34 -28.22 -2.38 -4.60
CA ARG A 34 -28.12 -3.58 -5.44
C ARG A 34 -27.58 -4.77 -4.65
N ALA A 35 -26.49 -4.59 -3.90
CA ALA A 35 -25.91 -5.66 -3.08
C ALA A 35 -26.88 -6.12 -1.97
N PHE A 36 -27.55 -5.19 -1.30
CA PHE A 36 -28.51 -5.52 -0.26
C PHE A 36 -29.81 -6.14 -0.79
N ALA A 37 -30.20 -5.84 -2.02
CA ALA A 37 -31.34 -6.51 -2.67
C ALA A 37 -31.05 -7.99 -2.94
N GLU A 38 -29.79 -8.36 -3.20
CA GLU A 38 -29.38 -9.74 -3.49
C GLU A 38 -28.99 -10.53 -2.23
N TYR A 39 -28.25 -9.90 -1.31
CA TYR A 39 -27.65 -10.56 -0.13
C TYR A 39 -28.26 -10.10 1.21
N GLY A 40 -29.25 -9.19 1.19
CA GLY A 40 -29.77 -8.57 2.40
C GLY A 40 -28.84 -7.52 3.03
N GLU A 41 -29.32 -6.86 4.08
CA GLU A 41 -28.51 -5.98 4.94
C GLU A 41 -27.69 -6.84 5.93
N THR A 42 -26.72 -7.55 5.40
CA THR A 42 -25.87 -8.54 6.08
C THR A 42 -24.40 -8.24 5.86
N LEU A 43 -23.51 -9.02 6.49
CA LEU A 43 -22.07 -8.93 6.24
C LEU A 43 -21.73 -9.32 4.79
N GLU A 44 -22.48 -10.25 4.20
CA GLU A 44 -22.35 -10.66 2.80
C GLU A 44 -22.73 -9.52 1.87
N GLY A 45 -23.86 -8.85 2.12
CA GLY A 45 -24.30 -7.69 1.35
C GLY A 45 -23.30 -6.53 1.43
N ALA A 46 -22.75 -6.26 2.62
CA ALA A 46 -21.72 -5.25 2.82
C ALA A 46 -20.42 -5.60 2.05
N ALA A 47 -19.98 -6.85 2.13
CA ALA A 47 -18.79 -7.34 1.44
C ALA A 47 -18.94 -7.27 -0.08
N GLU A 48 -20.11 -7.63 -0.62
CA GLU A 48 -20.39 -7.51 -2.07
C GLU A 48 -20.41 -6.05 -2.51
N ALA A 49 -21.02 -5.14 -1.72
CA ALA A 49 -21.02 -3.71 -2.02
C ALA A 49 -19.60 -3.14 -2.09
N ILE A 50 -18.74 -3.50 -1.14
CA ILE A 50 -17.32 -3.12 -1.12
C ILE A 50 -16.57 -3.69 -2.34
N TRP A 51 -16.80 -4.95 -2.68
CA TRP A 51 -16.20 -5.57 -3.85
C TRP A 51 -16.58 -4.85 -5.15
N GLN A 52 -17.85 -4.57 -5.37
CA GLN A 52 -18.31 -3.85 -6.57
C GLN A 52 -17.76 -2.43 -6.65
N PHE A 53 -17.66 -1.75 -5.53
CA PHE A 53 -17.05 -0.42 -5.42
C PHE A 53 -15.57 -0.44 -5.83
N ASN A 54 -14.79 -1.33 -5.25
CA ASN A 54 -13.38 -1.49 -5.59
C ASN A 54 -13.19 -1.83 -7.07
N LYS A 55 -14.02 -2.75 -7.58
CA LYS A 55 -13.97 -3.16 -8.99
C LYS A 55 -14.14 -1.97 -9.92
N GLY A 56 -15.13 -1.10 -9.67
CA GLY A 56 -15.34 0.10 -10.47
C GLY A 56 -14.16 1.06 -10.44
N ILE A 57 -13.55 1.28 -9.27
CA ILE A 57 -12.36 2.13 -9.13
C ILE A 57 -11.18 1.53 -9.92
N VAL A 58 -10.94 0.23 -9.78
CA VAL A 58 -9.85 -0.45 -10.51
C VAL A 58 -10.07 -0.37 -12.01
N ASP A 59 -11.30 -0.61 -12.50
CA ASP A 59 -11.64 -0.51 -13.92
C ASP A 59 -11.38 0.89 -14.49
N ALA A 60 -11.59 1.95 -13.69
CA ALA A 60 -11.38 3.31 -14.10
C ALA A 60 -9.91 3.78 -14.03
N THR A 61 -9.04 3.08 -13.29
CA THR A 61 -7.70 3.61 -12.98
C THR A 61 -6.53 2.69 -13.35
N TYR A 62 -6.77 1.41 -13.65
CA TYR A 62 -5.71 0.40 -13.84
C TYR A 62 -4.69 0.73 -14.92
N ASP A 63 -5.07 1.48 -15.95
CA ASP A 63 -4.20 1.93 -17.05
C ASP A 63 -3.29 3.10 -16.67
N LEU A 64 -3.60 3.81 -15.59
CA LEU A 64 -2.88 4.99 -15.11
C LEU A 64 -1.87 4.70 -14.00
N ILE A 65 -2.04 3.58 -13.27
CA ILE A 65 -1.33 3.32 -12.03
C ILE A 65 -0.49 2.04 -12.08
N PRO A 66 0.66 1.98 -11.41
CA PRO A 66 1.49 0.76 -11.33
C PRO A 66 0.97 -0.24 -10.30
N ALA A 67 0.27 0.23 -9.25
CA ALA A 67 -0.05 -0.56 -8.08
C ALA A 67 -1.32 -0.12 -7.36
N VAL A 68 -1.88 -1.05 -6.58
CA VAL A 68 -2.93 -0.80 -5.58
C VAL A 68 -2.50 -1.29 -4.20
N LYS A 69 -3.12 -0.73 -3.15
CA LYS A 69 -2.83 -1.10 -1.76
C LYS A 69 -4.13 -1.31 -0.99
N PRO A 70 -4.71 -2.52 -1.01
CA PRO A 70 -5.87 -2.83 -0.19
C PRO A 70 -5.47 -2.93 1.30
N GLN A 71 -6.23 -2.21 2.16
CA GLN A 71 -6.07 -2.23 3.61
C GLN A 71 -6.96 -3.32 4.21
N ILE A 72 -6.35 -4.41 4.70
CA ILE A 72 -7.09 -5.60 5.12
C ILE A 72 -8.11 -5.34 6.24
N ALA A 73 -7.83 -4.42 7.17
CA ALA A 73 -8.73 -4.10 8.27
C ALA A 73 -10.12 -3.64 7.80
N MET A 74 -10.19 -2.96 6.63
CA MET A 74 -11.45 -2.50 6.04
C MET A 74 -12.33 -3.64 5.53
N TYR A 75 -11.77 -4.83 5.41
CA TYR A 75 -12.43 -6.06 5.00
C TYR A 75 -12.62 -7.01 6.21
N GLU A 76 -11.62 -7.17 7.07
CA GLU A 76 -11.68 -8.00 8.28
C GLU A 76 -12.86 -7.63 9.19
N GLN A 77 -13.23 -6.35 9.27
CA GLN A 77 -14.40 -5.91 10.07
C GLN A 77 -15.72 -6.56 9.64
N PHE A 78 -15.81 -7.10 8.43
CA PHE A 78 -16.97 -7.83 7.91
C PHE A 78 -16.77 -9.35 7.99
N GLY A 79 -15.82 -9.85 8.78
CA GLY A 79 -15.58 -11.27 8.99
C GLY A 79 -15.20 -12.02 7.70
N ILE A 80 -15.65 -13.26 7.59
CA ILE A 80 -15.32 -14.13 6.45
C ILE A 80 -15.79 -13.55 5.09
N PRO A 81 -17.02 -13.02 4.95
CA PRO A 81 -17.44 -12.37 3.70
C PRO A 81 -16.52 -11.21 3.30
N GLY A 82 -16.06 -10.41 4.26
CA GLY A 82 -15.10 -9.34 4.02
C GLY A 82 -13.75 -9.86 3.51
N LEU A 83 -13.20 -10.90 4.12
CA LEU A 83 -11.95 -11.53 3.66
C LEU A 83 -12.09 -12.16 2.26
N GLN A 84 -13.27 -12.69 1.92
CA GLN A 84 -13.57 -13.13 0.55
C GLN A 84 -13.57 -11.96 -0.44
N ALA A 85 -14.15 -10.80 -0.07
CA ALA A 85 -14.09 -9.57 -0.88
C ALA A 85 -12.65 -9.05 -1.02
N TYR A 86 -11.84 -9.14 0.03
CA TYR A 86 -10.41 -8.83 -0.03
C TYR A 86 -9.70 -9.71 -1.07
N LYS A 87 -9.85 -11.02 -0.97
CA LYS A 87 -9.24 -11.97 -1.92
C LYS A 87 -9.70 -11.72 -3.35
N LYS A 88 -11.01 -11.52 -3.58
CA LYS A 88 -11.55 -11.12 -4.90
C LYS A 88 -10.90 -9.85 -5.43
N THR A 89 -10.69 -8.83 -4.55
CA THR A 89 -10.05 -7.57 -4.91
C THR A 89 -8.59 -7.78 -5.33
N VAL A 90 -7.82 -8.56 -4.55
CA VAL A 90 -6.43 -8.91 -4.88
C VAL A 90 -6.35 -9.60 -6.24
N ASP A 91 -7.15 -10.67 -6.45
CA ASP A 91 -7.15 -11.43 -7.69
C ASP A 91 -7.53 -10.56 -8.90
N TYR A 92 -8.52 -9.70 -8.73
CA TYR A 92 -8.96 -8.80 -9.80
C TYR A 92 -7.86 -7.80 -10.17
N CYS A 93 -7.21 -7.18 -9.19
CA CYS A 93 -6.10 -6.25 -9.44
C CYS A 93 -4.95 -6.95 -10.17
N LYS A 94 -4.62 -8.18 -9.78
CA LYS A 94 -3.59 -8.99 -10.46
C LYS A 94 -4.01 -9.35 -11.89
N SER A 95 -5.30 -9.61 -12.15
CA SER A 95 -5.81 -9.87 -13.51
C SER A 95 -5.69 -8.64 -14.43
N LYS A 96 -5.64 -7.44 -13.85
CA LYS A 96 -5.35 -6.17 -14.55
C LYS A 96 -3.84 -5.85 -14.63
N ASP A 97 -3.00 -6.81 -14.27
CA ASP A 97 -1.53 -6.67 -14.21
C ASP A 97 -1.04 -5.59 -13.24
N LEU A 98 -1.83 -5.22 -12.24
CA LEU A 98 -1.39 -4.31 -11.17
C LEU A 98 -0.51 -5.03 -10.15
N VAL A 99 0.45 -4.31 -9.58
CA VAL A 99 1.16 -4.77 -8.38
C VAL A 99 0.25 -4.57 -7.17
N VAL A 100 0.11 -5.57 -6.32
CA VAL A 100 -0.73 -5.51 -5.12
C VAL A 100 0.13 -5.44 -3.87
N ILE A 101 -0.02 -4.36 -3.11
CA ILE A 101 0.63 -4.16 -1.81
C ILE A 101 -0.41 -4.44 -0.72
N GLY A 102 -0.33 -5.59 -0.06
CA GLY A 102 -1.19 -5.91 1.08
C GLY A 102 -0.84 -5.02 2.28
N ASP A 103 -1.74 -4.09 2.63
CA ASP A 103 -1.55 -3.26 3.82
C ASP A 103 -2.09 -3.98 5.06
N ILE A 104 -1.29 -4.93 5.55
CA ILE A 104 -1.67 -5.90 6.59
C ILE A 104 -1.05 -5.62 7.96
N LYS A 105 0.07 -4.92 8.00
CA LYS A 105 0.82 -4.52 9.21
C LYS A 105 0.98 -5.64 10.25
N ARG A 106 1.25 -6.87 9.77
CA ARG A 106 1.46 -8.01 10.67
C ARG A 106 2.76 -7.88 11.46
N GLY A 107 2.77 -8.46 12.64
CA GLY A 107 3.93 -8.53 13.51
C GLY A 107 3.75 -9.66 14.50
N ASP A 108 4.62 -10.68 14.41
CA ASP A 108 4.69 -11.84 15.30
C ASP A 108 6.11 -12.41 15.22
N ILE A 109 6.40 -13.54 15.85
CA ILE A 109 7.72 -14.16 15.87
C ILE A 109 7.71 -15.60 15.34
N GLY A 110 8.87 -16.05 14.88
CA GLY A 110 9.13 -17.46 14.55
C GLY A 110 8.10 -18.07 13.60
N SER A 111 7.56 -19.23 13.97
CA SER A 111 6.60 -19.98 13.15
C SER A 111 5.28 -19.23 12.91
N THR A 112 4.83 -18.41 13.87
CA THR A 112 3.61 -17.58 13.70
C THR A 112 3.84 -16.51 12.65
N SER A 113 4.97 -15.81 12.67
CA SER A 113 5.35 -14.87 11.64
C SER A 113 5.47 -15.54 10.27
N ALA A 114 6.06 -16.74 10.19
CA ALA A 114 6.15 -17.53 8.97
C ALA A 114 4.75 -17.91 8.42
N ALA A 115 3.80 -18.26 9.30
CA ALA A 115 2.43 -18.55 8.89
C ALA A 115 1.73 -17.33 8.26
N TYR A 116 1.90 -16.14 8.85
CA TYR A 116 1.43 -14.89 8.23
C TYR A 116 2.09 -14.64 6.88
N ALA A 117 3.40 -14.80 6.78
CA ALA A 117 4.15 -14.60 5.55
C ALA A 117 3.67 -15.53 4.42
N VAL A 118 3.51 -16.82 4.72
CA VAL A 118 2.97 -17.81 3.77
C VAL A 118 1.54 -17.48 3.37
N GLY A 119 0.67 -17.11 4.32
CA GLY A 119 -0.73 -16.79 4.06
C GLY A 119 -0.92 -15.59 3.12
N HIS A 120 -0.02 -14.60 3.21
CA HIS A 120 -0.10 -13.38 2.40
C HIS A 120 0.74 -13.45 1.12
N LEU A 121 1.97 -13.93 1.19
CA LEU A 121 2.95 -13.81 0.11
C LEU A 121 3.36 -15.16 -0.50
N GLY A 122 3.14 -16.26 0.20
CA GLY A 122 3.67 -17.56 -0.17
C GLY A 122 2.63 -18.58 -0.57
N HIS A 123 3.05 -19.84 -0.48
CA HIS A 123 2.22 -21.00 -0.78
C HIS A 123 2.26 -21.99 0.38
N VAL A 124 1.08 -22.44 0.81
CA VAL A 124 0.94 -23.49 1.81
C VAL A 124 0.89 -24.87 1.15
N GLN A 125 1.64 -25.82 1.70
CA GLN A 125 1.62 -27.20 1.26
C GLN A 125 0.43 -27.94 1.91
N VAL A 126 -0.45 -28.52 1.08
CA VAL A 126 -1.56 -29.37 1.51
C VAL A 126 -1.49 -30.70 0.76
N GLY A 127 -1.10 -31.75 1.45
CA GLY A 127 -0.79 -33.03 0.81
C GLY A 127 0.35 -32.88 -0.20
N SER A 128 0.11 -33.23 -1.46
CA SER A 128 1.09 -33.10 -2.56
C SER A 128 1.01 -31.79 -3.32
N LYS A 129 0.12 -30.88 -2.96
CA LYS A 129 -0.15 -29.64 -3.71
C LYS A 129 0.18 -28.39 -2.91
N LYS A 130 0.57 -27.31 -3.62
CA LYS A 130 0.78 -25.99 -3.04
C LYS A 130 -0.36 -25.05 -3.44
N TYR A 131 -0.79 -24.22 -2.51
CA TYR A 131 -1.86 -23.26 -2.71
C TYR A 131 -1.46 -21.89 -2.19
N ALA A 132 -1.65 -20.85 -2.99
CA ALA A 132 -1.54 -19.48 -2.54
C ALA A 132 -2.71 -19.10 -1.62
N GLY A 133 -2.45 -18.33 -0.58
CA GLY A 133 -3.46 -17.71 0.25
C GLY A 133 -4.01 -16.45 -0.41
N PHE A 134 -3.67 -15.28 0.14
CA PHE A 134 -4.08 -13.99 -0.45
C PHE A 134 -3.29 -13.62 -1.71
N ASP A 135 -2.01 -14.01 -1.79
CA ASP A 135 -1.12 -13.85 -2.95
C ASP A 135 -0.86 -12.38 -3.33
N GLU A 136 -0.68 -11.51 -2.36
CA GLU A 136 -0.18 -10.15 -2.60
C GLU A 136 1.27 -10.19 -3.15
N ASP A 137 1.71 -9.08 -3.75
CA ASP A 137 3.07 -8.93 -4.28
C ASP A 137 4.03 -8.34 -3.27
N PHE A 138 3.52 -7.47 -2.39
CA PHE A 138 4.19 -6.91 -1.23
C PHE A 138 3.26 -6.96 -0.02
N ALA A 139 3.84 -6.96 1.18
CA ALA A 139 3.10 -6.84 2.43
C ALA A 139 3.71 -5.79 3.36
N THR A 140 2.88 -5.09 4.13
CA THR A 140 3.39 -4.21 5.19
C THR A 140 3.59 -4.99 6.49
N VAL A 141 4.72 -4.73 7.19
CA VAL A 141 5.13 -5.47 8.39
C VAL A 141 5.54 -4.49 9.49
N ASN A 142 5.16 -4.80 10.73
CA ASN A 142 5.58 -4.06 11.92
C ASN A 142 6.91 -4.63 12.45
N PRO A 143 7.98 -3.81 12.59
CA PRO A 143 9.29 -4.29 12.99
C PRO A 143 9.50 -4.41 14.50
N TYR A 144 8.51 -4.07 15.31
CA TYR A 144 8.68 -3.89 16.76
C TYR A 144 9.24 -5.12 17.48
N LEU A 145 8.97 -6.33 16.96
CA LEU A 145 9.51 -7.59 17.49
C LEU A 145 10.90 -7.97 16.91
N GLY A 146 11.53 -7.05 16.18
CA GLY A 146 12.88 -7.25 15.68
C GLY A 146 13.02 -8.30 14.58
N SER A 147 14.24 -8.84 14.45
CA SER A 147 14.58 -9.78 13.38
C SER A 147 13.76 -11.08 13.40
N ASP A 148 13.35 -11.53 14.58
CA ASP A 148 12.53 -12.75 14.73
C ASP A 148 11.14 -12.59 14.10
N GLY A 149 10.65 -11.35 14.02
CA GLY A 149 9.39 -11.02 13.35
C GLY A 149 9.54 -10.80 11.85
N VAL A 150 10.64 -10.19 11.41
CA VAL A 150 10.83 -9.76 10.03
C VAL A 150 11.45 -10.84 9.14
N LYS A 151 12.45 -11.57 9.63
CA LYS A 151 13.17 -12.59 8.84
C LYS A 151 12.26 -13.66 8.23
N PRO A 152 11.25 -14.23 8.93
CA PRO A 152 10.34 -15.21 8.31
C PRO A 152 9.63 -14.67 7.07
N PHE A 153 9.24 -13.39 7.06
CA PHE A 153 8.69 -12.74 5.86
C PHE A 153 9.73 -12.60 4.75
N ILE A 154 10.98 -12.23 5.09
CA ILE A 154 12.07 -12.09 4.11
C ILE A 154 12.36 -13.43 3.41
N GLU A 155 12.36 -14.55 4.16
CA GLU A 155 12.59 -15.87 3.58
C GLU A 155 11.50 -16.22 2.54
N VAL A 156 10.23 -16.01 2.87
CA VAL A 156 9.13 -16.20 1.91
C VAL A 156 9.28 -15.25 0.70
N CYS A 157 9.66 -14.00 0.92
CA CYS A 157 9.92 -13.06 -0.18
C CYS A 157 11.02 -13.54 -1.13
N LYS A 158 12.08 -14.15 -0.61
CA LYS A 158 13.16 -14.73 -1.43
C LYS A 158 12.68 -15.92 -2.24
N GLU A 159 11.92 -16.82 -1.62
CA GLU A 159 11.42 -18.02 -2.25
C GLU A 159 10.39 -17.72 -3.36
N GLU A 160 9.51 -16.75 -3.13
CA GLU A 160 8.35 -16.48 -3.98
C GLU A 160 8.50 -15.21 -4.82
N ASN A 161 9.69 -14.58 -4.83
CA ASN A 161 9.94 -13.31 -5.54
C ASN A 161 8.94 -12.21 -5.15
N LYS A 162 8.68 -12.05 -3.86
CA LYS A 162 7.80 -11.05 -3.27
C LYS A 162 8.62 -9.96 -2.57
N GLY A 163 7.96 -8.98 -1.94
CA GLY A 163 8.65 -7.92 -1.21
C GLY A 163 7.91 -7.45 0.04
N LEU A 164 8.54 -6.57 0.80
CA LEU A 164 7.99 -5.99 2.02
C LEU A 164 8.06 -4.48 2.01
N PHE A 165 7.17 -3.86 2.79
CA PHE A 165 7.30 -2.49 3.27
C PHE A 165 7.22 -2.50 4.79
N ILE A 166 8.33 -2.21 5.46
CA ILE A 166 8.45 -2.25 6.92
C ILE A 166 8.18 -0.86 7.49
N LEU A 167 7.39 -0.78 8.56
CA LEU A 167 7.05 0.50 9.20
C LEU A 167 8.31 1.13 9.82
N VAL A 168 8.67 2.34 9.40
CA VAL A 168 9.83 3.10 9.91
C VAL A 168 9.37 4.38 10.61
N LYS A 169 8.69 5.28 9.88
CA LYS A 169 8.09 6.49 10.46
C LYS A 169 6.68 6.64 9.93
N THR A 170 5.71 6.52 10.82
CA THR A 170 4.28 6.56 10.45
C THR A 170 3.71 7.98 10.55
N SER A 171 2.61 8.24 9.81
CA SER A 171 2.03 9.58 9.68
C SER A 171 1.01 9.95 10.77
N ASN A 172 0.65 9.01 11.65
CA ASN A 172 -0.33 9.26 12.72
C ASN A 172 0.20 10.20 13.78
N PRO A 173 -0.66 11.03 14.41
CA PRO A 173 -0.25 12.05 15.41
C PRO A 173 0.56 11.48 16.59
N SER A 174 0.19 10.28 17.09
CA SER A 174 0.86 9.63 18.21
C SER A 174 2.16 8.90 17.85
N SER A 175 2.61 8.98 16.59
CA SER A 175 3.85 8.29 16.18
C SER A 175 5.07 8.70 16.98
N GLY A 176 5.11 9.96 17.46
CA GLY A 176 6.22 10.48 18.26
C GLY A 176 6.34 9.89 19.67
N GLU A 177 5.30 9.22 20.19
CA GLU A 177 5.37 8.59 21.52
C GLU A 177 6.51 7.57 21.63
N PHE A 178 6.79 6.87 20.54
CA PHE A 178 7.88 5.89 20.44
C PHE A 178 8.90 6.29 19.37
N GLN A 179 8.45 6.59 18.17
CA GLN A 179 9.34 6.70 17.00
C GLN A 179 10.32 7.88 17.10
N ASP A 180 9.95 8.97 17.80
CA ASP A 180 10.80 10.14 17.99
C ASP A 180 11.65 10.09 19.30
N ARG A 181 11.55 8.99 20.06
CA ARG A 181 12.38 8.85 21.27
C ARG A 181 13.84 8.73 20.90
N ILE A 182 14.67 9.51 21.60
CA ILE A 182 16.12 9.49 21.40
C ILE A 182 16.72 8.29 22.10
N MET A 183 17.44 7.49 21.34
CA MET A 183 18.23 6.35 21.80
C MET A 183 19.63 6.49 21.22
N ASP A 184 20.64 6.51 22.07
CA ASP A 184 22.06 6.69 21.68
C ASP A 184 22.28 7.88 20.72
N GLY A 185 21.63 9.03 21.04
CA GLY A 185 21.81 10.28 20.31
C GLY A 185 21.01 10.43 19.02
N ARG A 186 20.21 9.43 18.63
CA ARG A 186 19.35 9.46 17.42
C ARG A 186 17.92 9.05 17.75
N PRO A 187 16.89 9.53 17.00
CA PRO A 187 15.53 9.06 17.18
C PRO A 187 15.38 7.59 16.75
N LEU A 188 14.45 6.89 17.40
CA LEU A 188 14.21 5.46 17.16
C LEU A 188 13.92 5.13 15.68
N TYR A 189 13.18 6.01 14.97
CA TYR A 189 12.86 5.76 13.55
C TYR A 189 14.11 5.68 12.66
N GLU A 190 15.22 6.35 13.00
CA GLU A 190 16.49 6.25 12.26
C GLU A 190 17.15 4.88 12.48
N TRP A 191 17.13 4.37 13.70
CA TRP A 191 17.61 3.02 14.01
C TRP A 191 16.83 1.95 13.26
N VAL A 192 15.49 2.11 13.21
CA VAL A 192 14.63 1.20 12.45
C VAL A 192 14.93 1.29 10.95
N GLY A 193 15.11 2.50 10.40
CA GLY A 193 15.45 2.70 8.99
C GLY A 193 16.77 2.04 8.61
N GLU A 194 17.81 2.22 9.43
CA GLU A 194 19.11 1.58 9.24
C GLU A 194 18.99 0.04 9.26
N LYS A 195 18.17 -0.48 10.19
CA LYS A 195 17.91 -1.92 10.29
C LYS A 195 17.14 -2.45 9.08
N VAL A 196 16.20 -1.69 8.51
CA VAL A 196 15.52 -2.05 7.26
C VAL A 196 16.49 -2.12 6.09
N ALA A 197 17.42 -1.18 5.98
CA ALA A 197 18.46 -1.22 4.96
C ALA A 197 19.37 -2.45 5.11
N GLU A 198 19.75 -2.80 6.35
CA GLU A 198 20.51 -4.02 6.67
C GLU A 198 19.75 -5.29 6.25
N TRP A 199 18.48 -5.44 6.66
CA TRP A 199 17.67 -6.60 6.31
C TRP A 199 17.48 -6.77 4.80
N GLY A 200 17.50 -5.67 4.06
CA GLY A 200 17.32 -5.68 2.61
C GLY A 200 18.61 -5.83 1.80
N ALA A 201 19.79 -5.78 2.44
CA ALA A 201 21.08 -5.74 1.74
C ALA A 201 21.34 -6.97 0.87
N ASP A 202 20.92 -8.15 1.31
CA ASP A 202 21.10 -9.43 0.61
C ASP A 202 19.88 -9.84 -0.25
N HIS A 203 18.90 -8.95 -0.39
CA HIS A 203 17.70 -9.22 -1.19
C HIS A 203 17.44 -8.06 -2.16
N MET A 204 18.29 -7.95 -3.17
CA MET A 204 18.32 -6.86 -4.13
C MET A 204 17.68 -7.24 -5.48
N GLY A 205 16.93 -6.29 -6.05
CA GLY A 205 16.65 -6.26 -7.48
C GLY A 205 17.83 -5.70 -8.27
N LYS A 206 17.58 -5.09 -9.42
CA LYS A 206 18.63 -4.46 -10.25
C LYS A 206 19.31 -3.30 -9.50
N GLU A 207 18.55 -2.42 -8.89
CA GLU A 207 19.03 -1.20 -8.24
C GLU A 207 18.50 -1.02 -6.82
N TYR A 208 17.28 -1.50 -6.54
CA TYR A 208 16.60 -1.37 -5.27
C TYR A 208 16.36 -2.70 -4.57
N SER A 209 16.29 -2.65 -3.25
CA SER A 209 15.95 -3.80 -2.41
C SER A 209 14.49 -4.21 -2.57
N TYR A 210 14.22 -5.51 -2.43
CA TYR A 210 12.86 -6.05 -2.26
C TYR A 210 12.25 -5.69 -0.91
N ILE A 211 13.10 -5.26 0.04
CA ILE A 211 12.70 -4.85 1.38
C ILE A 211 12.62 -3.33 1.40
N GLY A 212 11.42 -2.82 1.41
CA GLY A 212 11.06 -1.43 1.44
C GLY A 212 10.73 -0.91 2.85
N ALA A 213 10.49 0.38 2.95
CA ALA A 213 10.12 1.09 4.18
C ALA A 213 8.81 1.84 4.01
N VAL A 214 8.03 1.99 5.08
CA VAL A 214 6.91 2.94 5.14
C VAL A 214 7.37 4.20 5.87
N VAL A 215 7.31 5.34 5.20
CA VAL A 215 7.65 6.65 5.76
C VAL A 215 6.57 7.65 5.37
N GLY A 216 5.86 8.21 6.36
CA GLY A 216 4.74 9.12 6.14
C GLY A 216 5.12 10.46 5.52
N ALA A 217 4.27 10.99 4.64
CA ALA A 217 4.44 12.28 3.95
C ALA A 217 4.44 13.50 4.89
N THR A 218 3.95 13.36 6.11
CA THR A 218 3.74 14.46 7.07
C THR A 218 5.04 15.10 7.56
N TYR A 219 6.19 14.44 7.34
CA TYR A 219 7.49 14.85 7.87
C TYR A 219 8.57 14.89 6.78
N PRO A 220 8.59 15.89 5.87
CA PRO A 220 9.53 15.96 4.74
C PRO A 220 11.01 15.92 5.14
N GLU A 221 11.38 16.61 6.24
CA GLU A 221 12.77 16.64 6.74
C GLU A 221 13.24 15.25 7.22
N MET A 222 12.34 14.49 7.87
CA MET A 222 12.64 13.10 8.24
C MET A 222 12.81 12.22 7.00
N GLY A 223 12.05 12.51 5.93
CA GLY A 223 12.21 11.87 4.63
C GLY A 223 13.61 12.03 4.05
N LYS A 224 14.20 13.24 4.14
CA LYS A 224 15.59 13.51 3.70
C LYS A 224 16.61 12.67 4.47
N VAL A 225 16.47 12.61 5.80
CA VAL A 225 17.36 11.83 6.65
C VAL A 225 17.25 10.35 6.31
N LEU A 226 16.03 9.83 6.27
CA LEU A 226 15.77 8.41 6.00
C LEU A 226 16.17 8.02 4.57
N ARG A 227 16.01 8.89 3.56
CA ARG A 227 16.49 8.63 2.21
C ARG A 227 18.00 8.43 2.18
N LYS A 228 18.78 9.22 2.94
CA LYS A 228 20.23 9.07 3.05
C LYS A 228 20.64 7.78 3.78
N LEU A 229 19.90 7.40 4.81
CA LEU A 229 20.15 6.15 5.56
C LEU A 229 19.79 4.90 4.73
N MET A 230 18.80 5.01 3.86
CA MET A 230 18.26 3.90 3.09
C MET A 230 18.33 4.15 1.57
N PRO A 231 19.53 4.39 0.96
CA PRO A 231 19.64 4.86 -0.43
C PRO A 231 19.06 3.86 -1.45
N LYS A 232 19.08 2.58 -1.15
CA LYS A 232 18.57 1.51 -2.03
C LYS A 232 17.23 0.92 -1.60
N THR A 233 16.60 1.45 -0.56
CA THR A 233 15.29 1.02 -0.07
C THR A 233 14.19 1.77 -0.80
N PHE A 234 13.20 1.06 -1.31
CA PHE A 234 12.00 1.69 -1.86
C PHE A 234 11.08 2.16 -0.72
N ILE A 235 10.58 3.38 -0.79
CA ILE A 235 9.76 3.98 0.28
C ILE A 235 8.30 4.03 -0.16
N LEU A 236 7.40 3.41 0.60
CA LEU A 236 5.97 3.62 0.52
C LEU A 236 5.61 4.84 1.37
N VAL A 237 5.05 5.87 0.73
CA VAL A 237 4.78 7.17 1.36
C VAL A 237 3.26 7.38 1.49
N PRO A 238 2.63 7.02 2.63
CA PRO A 238 1.24 7.34 2.92
C PRO A 238 1.09 8.80 3.37
N GLY A 239 -0.13 9.35 3.19
CA GLY A 239 -0.52 10.67 3.73
C GLY A 239 -0.60 11.80 2.70
N TYR A 240 -0.50 11.51 1.40
CA TYR A 240 -0.72 12.48 0.34
C TYR A 240 -2.18 12.98 0.32
N GLY A 241 -2.35 14.28 0.11
CA GLY A 241 -3.65 14.96 0.00
C GLY A 241 -4.41 14.99 1.32
N ALA A 242 -5.02 13.90 1.74
CA ALA A 242 -5.92 13.84 2.90
C ALA A 242 -5.27 14.21 4.25
N GLN A 243 -3.94 14.16 4.36
CA GLN A 243 -3.15 14.57 5.53
C GLN A 243 -2.28 15.81 5.23
N GLY A 244 -2.54 16.52 4.13
CA GLY A 244 -1.90 17.78 3.77
C GLY A 244 -0.61 17.67 2.97
N GLY A 245 -0.11 16.46 2.65
CA GLY A 245 1.08 16.27 1.82
C GLY A 245 0.82 16.70 0.37
N LYS A 246 1.73 17.48 -0.23
CA LYS A 246 1.74 17.93 -1.63
C LYS A 246 2.93 17.32 -2.36
N GLY A 247 2.91 17.29 -3.69
CA GLY A 247 4.01 16.78 -4.49
C GLY A 247 5.36 17.40 -4.14
N SER A 248 5.41 18.71 -3.89
CA SER A 248 6.62 19.43 -3.48
C SER A 248 7.26 18.91 -2.18
N ASP A 249 6.44 18.44 -1.24
CA ASP A 249 6.91 17.92 0.06
C ASP A 249 7.53 16.52 -0.09
N LEU A 250 7.19 15.83 -1.18
CA LEU A 250 7.53 14.43 -1.42
C LEU A 250 8.83 14.23 -2.20
N VAL A 251 9.35 15.25 -2.86
CA VAL A 251 10.56 15.15 -3.71
C VAL A 251 11.76 14.56 -2.97
N HIS A 252 11.83 14.77 -1.65
CA HIS A 252 12.92 14.30 -0.80
C HIS A 252 12.90 12.79 -0.51
N PHE A 253 11.78 12.11 -0.79
CA PHE A 253 11.69 10.65 -0.66
C PHE A 253 12.26 9.92 -1.88
N PHE A 254 12.41 10.62 -3.00
CA PHE A 254 12.92 10.07 -4.25
C PHE A 254 14.42 10.25 -4.40
N ASN A 255 15.06 9.33 -5.10
CA ASN A 255 16.43 9.48 -5.56
C ASN A 255 16.51 10.36 -6.82
N GLU A 256 17.73 10.71 -7.25
CA GLU A 256 17.96 11.57 -8.43
C GLU A 256 17.40 11.00 -9.74
N ASP A 257 17.29 9.69 -9.84
CA ASP A 257 16.68 8.96 -10.97
C ASP A 257 15.14 9.09 -11.05
N GLY A 258 14.50 9.74 -10.08
CA GLY A 258 13.05 9.86 -9.98
C GLY A 258 12.35 8.62 -9.41
N LEU A 259 13.12 7.65 -8.92
CA LEU A 259 12.65 6.41 -8.31
C LEU A 259 12.91 6.38 -6.79
N GLY A 260 12.76 5.23 -6.18
CA GLY A 260 13.02 5.02 -4.74
C GLY A 260 11.81 5.29 -3.85
N ALA A 261 10.71 5.81 -4.38
CA ALA A 261 9.47 5.99 -3.62
C ALA A 261 8.22 5.72 -4.45
N ILE A 262 7.13 5.36 -3.76
CA ILE A 262 5.77 5.27 -4.31
C ILE A 262 4.79 5.90 -3.32
N VAL A 263 3.96 6.80 -3.80
CA VAL A 263 3.10 7.64 -2.96
C VAL A 263 1.69 7.09 -2.90
N ASN A 264 1.16 6.88 -1.69
CA ASN A 264 -0.19 6.37 -1.49
C ASN A 264 -1.20 7.49 -1.23
N SER A 265 -2.32 7.42 -1.95
CA SER A 265 -3.55 8.12 -1.61
C SER A 265 -4.72 7.12 -1.58
N SER A 266 -5.53 7.16 -0.52
CA SER A 266 -6.71 6.31 -0.36
C SER A 266 -7.98 7.16 -0.47
N ARG A 267 -8.43 7.77 0.62
CA ARG A 267 -9.67 8.56 0.66
C ARG A 267 -9.74 9.65 -0.41
N GLY A 268 -8.60 10.30 -0.70
CA GLY A 268 -8.51 11.35 -1.73
C GLY A 268 -8.91 10.85 -3.12
N ILE A 269 -8.73 9.57 -3.40
CA ILE A 269 -9.07 8.94 -4.68
C ILE A 269 -10.41 8.19 -4.60
N ILE A 270 -10.52 7.20 -3.67
CA ILE A 270 -11.71 6.32 -3.69
C ILE A 270 -13.02 7.02 -3.29
N ALA A 271 -12.93 8.11 -2.51
CA ALA A 271 -14.07 8.94 -2.14
C ALA A 271 -14.01 10.34 -2.81
N ALA A 272 -13.34 10.47 -3.95
CA ALA A 272 -13.20 11.72 -4.69
C ALA A 272 -14.55 12.36 -5.00
N TYR A 273 -15.52 11.58 -5.46
CA TYR A 273 -16.86 12.05 -5.81
C TYR A 273 -17.62 12.78 -4.67
N LYS A 274 -17.18 12.60 -3.39
CA LYS A 274 -17.71 13.29 -2.21
C LYS A 274 -17.04 14.64 -1.95
N GLN A 275 -15.97 14.96 -2.68
CA GLN A 275 -15.22 16.20 -2.50
C GLN A 275 -15.76 17.28 -3.45
N GLU A 276 -15.75 18.53 -3.00
CA GLU A 276 -16.24 19.67 -3.78
C GLU A 276 -15.55 19.78 -5.15
N ALA A 277 -14.24 19.52 -5.20
CA ALA A 277 -13.44 19.55 -6.43
C ALA A 277 -13.88 18.56 -7.53
N TYR A 278 -14.68 17.55 -7.17
CA TYR A 278 -15.17 16.51 -8.09
C TYR A 278 -16.69 16.38 -8.05
N ALA A 279 -17.41 17.38 -7.53
CA ALA A 279 -18.87 17.35 -7.36
C ALA A 279 -19.63 17.18 -8.68
N GLU A 280 -19.03 17.61 -9.80
CA GLU A 280 -19.60 17.48 -11.14
C GLU A 280 -19.85 16.02 -11.59
N PHE A 281 -19.08 15.07 -11.07
CA PHE A 281 -19.22 13.65 -11.40
C PHE A 281 -20.45 13.03 -10.74
N GLY A 282 -20.79 13.50 -9.54
CA GLY A 282 -21.87 12.91 -8.75
C GLY A 282 -21.58 11.45 -8.34
N GLU A 283 -22.54 10.87 -7.64
CA GLU A 283 -22.39 9.52 -7.07
C GLU A 283 -22.41 8.40 -8.12
N LEU A 284 -23.13 8.59 -9.22
CA LEU A 284 -23.24 7.58 -10.28
C LEU A 284 -21.91 7.41 -11.05
N ASN A 285 -21.13 8.48 -11.15
CA ASN A 285 -19.84 8.48 -11.84
C ASN A 285 -18.65 8.53 -10.86
N TYR A 286 -18.80 7.89 -9.69
CA TYR A 286 -17.76 7.87 -8.64
C TYR A 286 -16.40 7.37 -9.15
N ALA A 287 -16.42 6.43 -10.09
CA ALA A 287 -15.22 5.83 -10.66
C ALA A 287 -14.48 6.83 -11.58
N ASP A 288 -15.21 7.66 -12.34
CA ASP A 288 -14.63 8.72 -13.15
C ASP A 288 -14.04 9.83 -12.27
N ALA A 289 -14.68 10.16 -11.16
CA ALA A 289 -14.12 11.06 -10.15
C ALA A 289 -12.81 10.50 -9.57
N SER A 290 -12.74 9.19 -9.30
CA SER A 290 -11.51 8.53 -8.85
C SER A 290 -10.41 8.59 -9.91
N ARG A 291 -10.74 8.36 -11.19
CA ARG A 291 -9.80 8.52 -12.31
C ARG A 291 -9.26 9.94 -12.38
N LYS A 292 -10.13 10.95 -12.30
CA LYS A 292 -9.71 12.36 -12.32
C LYS A 292 -8.80 12.71 -11.15
N ALA A 293 -9.08 12.19 -9.96
CA ALA A 293 -8.23 12.39 -8.78
C ALA A 293 -6.85 11.75 -8.94
N VAL A 294 -6.77 10.59 -9.59
CA VAL A 294 -5.50 9.93 -9.97
C VAL A 294 -4.71 10.80 -10.95
N GLU A 295 -5.34 11.32 -12.01
CA GLU A 295 -4.69 12.19 -13.00
C GLU A 295 -4.09 13.44 -12.34
N VAL A 296 -4.86 14.11 -11.46
CA VAL A 296 -4.39 15.28 -10.71
C VAL A 296 -3.19 14.93 -9.82
N MET A 297 -3.23 13.79 -9.13
CA MET A 297 -2.12 13.35 -8.29
C MET A 297 -0.86 13.05 -9.12
N ILE A 298 -0.99 12.44 -10.30
CA ILE A 298 0.12 12.18 -11.21
C ILE A 298 0.76 13.49 -11.67
N GLU A 299 -0.05 14.47 -12.09
CA GLU A 299 0.42 15.77 -12.53
C GLU A 299 1.19 16.52 -11.43
N ASP A 300 0.65 16.54 -10.19
CA ASP A 300 1.29 17.21 -9.04
C ASP A 300 2.64 16.58 -8.71
N ILE A 301 2.72 15.26 -8.56
CA ILE A 301 3.95 14.57 -8.19
C ILE A 301 4.98 14.63 -9.34
N SER A 302 4.56 14.38 -10.58
CA SER A 302 5.46 14.42 -11.73
C SER A 302 5.99 15.84 -11.99
N GLY A 303 5.15 16.86 -11.80
CA GLY A 303 5.55 18.27 -11.88
C GLY A 303 6.57 18.64 -10.81
N ALA A 304 6.35 18.21 -9.58
CA ALA A 304 7.27 18.45 -8.47
C ALA A 304 8.64 17.77 -8.69
N LEU A 305 8.64 16.53 -9.21
CA LEU A 305 9.89 15.80 -9.51
C LEU A 305 10.71 16.41 -10.65
N LYS A 306 10.05 17.03 -11.63
CA LYS A 306 10.74 17.74 -12.76
C LYS A 306 11.37 19.05 -12.32
N ASN A 307 10.85 19.69 -11.27
CA ASN A 307 11.25 21.03 -10.81
C ASN A 307 12.15 21.00 -9.56
N ARG A 308 12.69 19.86 -9.18
CA ARG A 308 13.56 19.72 -7.99
C ARG A 308 15.03 20.08 -8.24
#